data_e8b4d913e37f962e08f4d7a78d43a8a0
#
_entry.id   e8b4d913e37f962e08f4d7a78d43a8a0
#
_cell.length_a   1.000
_cell.length_b   1.000
_cell.length_c   1.000
_cell.angle_alpha   90.00
_cell.angle_beta   90.00
_cell.angle_gamma   90.00
#
_symmetry.space_group_name_H-M   'P 1'
#
loop_
_entity.id
_entity.type
_entity.pdbx_description
1 polymer ?
#
loop_
_entity_poly.entity_id
_entity_poly.type
_entity_poly.pdbx_seq_one_letter_code
_entity_poly.pdbx_strand_id
1 'polypeptide(L)'
;MNSNVQAAMPKFAGLSHVCIFVDDMMEAVDYYQKLLGVVPDHYLSHWRNEGFFKAGGFVKEAADGDVSIAFVNVPGTKLTLELMQYHSPEGRKEPVFFAANDVSGARHVALKITNIDEAFLHIKSMPDTRLINETDDYQVFQISETYPDEVHFFDQDMKEMDERKQQTAKILSEVRYFYFI
;
A
#
# COMPACT_ATOMS: atom_id res chain seq x y z
N MET A 1 -10.55 -23.18 -24.72
CA MET A 1 -10.43 -22.03 -25.60
C MET A 1 -9.31 -21.17 -25.05
N ASN A 2 -8.10 -21.22 -25.65
CA ASN A 2 -6.98 -20.37 -25.24
C ASN A 2 -7.27 -18.97 -25.77
N SER A 3 -7.81 -18.08 -24.93
CA SER A 3 -7.81 -16.67 -25.23
C SER A 3 -6.34 -16.21 -25.14
N ASN A 4 -5.72 -15.98 -26.28
CA ASN A 4 -4.48 -15.22 -26.36
C ASN A 4 -4.74 -13.81 -25.85
N VAL A 5 -4.63 -13.60 -24.55
CA VAL A 5 -4.57 -12.24 -23.99
C VAL A 5 -3.22 -11.70 -24.42
N GLN A 6 -3.21 -10.88 -25.46
CA GLN A 6 -1.99 -10.21 -25.91
C GLN A 6 -1.59 -9.23 -24.80
N ALA A 7 -0.37 -9.37 -24.30
CA ALA A 7 0.18 -8.46 -23.30
C ALA A 7 0.19 -7.03 -23.85
N ALA A 8 -0.54 -6.13 -23.18
CA ALA A 8 -0.61 -4.72 -23.56
C ALA A 8 0.28 -3.88 -22.63
N MET A 9 0.88 -2.84 -23.18
CA MET A 9 1.66 -1.88 -22.39
C MET A 9 0.80 -1.24 -21.28
N PRO A 10 1.33 -1.09 -20.05
CA PRO A 10 0.63 -0.42 -18.96
C PRO A 10 0.19 1.00 -19.34
N LYS A 11 -1.04 1.36 -18.98
CA LYS A 11 -1.57 2.72 -19.17
C LYS A 11 -1.45 3.47 -17.84
N PHE A 12 -0.32 4.16 -17.65
CA PHE A 12 -0.05 4.93 -16.44
C PHE A 12 -1.01 6.11 -16.30
N ALA A 13 -1.57 6.29 -15.11
CA ALA A 13 -2.46 7.40 -14.76
C ALA A 13 -1.85 8.37 -13.73
N GLY A 14 -0.70 8.03 -13.14
CA GLY A 14 0.03 8.86 -12.21
C GLY A 14 0.79 8.08 -11.15
N LEU A 15 1.43 8.80 -10.26
CA LEU A 15 2.02 8.28 -9.03
C LEU A 15 0.94 8.24 -7.94
N SER A 16 0.79 7.12 -7.23
CA SER A 16 -0.14 6.99 -6.12
C SER A 16 0.48 7.49 -4.82
N HIS A 17 1.47 6.77 -4.30
CA HIS A 17 2.15 7.10 -3.04
C HIS A 17 3.57 6.56 -3.01
N VAL A 18 4.32 6.97 -1.99
CA VAL A 18 5.59 6.35 -1.60
C VAL A 18 5.42 5.77 -0.21
N CYS A 19 5.69 4.47 -0.04
CA CYS A 19 5.57 3.78 1.24
C CYS A 19 6.86 3.86 2.04
N ILE A 20 6.72 4.07 3.35
CA ILE A 20 7.79 4.07 4.34
C ILE A 20 7.38 3.13 5.47
N PHE A 21 8.16 2.07 5.68
CA PHE A 21 7.94 1.18 6.81
C PHE A 21 8.48 1.82 8.09
N VAL A 22 7.69 1.75 9.15
CA VAL A 22 7.99 2.34 10.46
C VAL A 22 7.84 1.29 11.56
N ASP A 23 8.61 1.45 12.63
CA ASP A 23 8.54 0.53 13.79
C ASP A 23 7.39 0.92 14.73
N ASP A 24 7.16 2.22 14.92
CA ASP A 24 6.03 2.75 15.67
C ASP A 24 5.26 3.79 14.85
N MET A 25 3.98 3.53 14.62
CA MET A 25 3.12 4.38 13.81
C MET A 25 2.91 5.76 14.42
N MET A 26 2.72 5.83 15.74
CA MET A 26 2.40 7.10 16.38
C MET A 26 3.63 7.99 16.50
N GLU A 27 4.80 7.41 16.75
CA GLU A 27 6.08 8.13 16.70
C GLU A 27 6.37 8.66 15.29
N ALA A 28 6.12 7.85 14.27
CA ALA A 28 6.27 8.27 12.88
C ALA A 28 5.31 9.39 12.50
N VAL A 29 4.04 9.31 12.89
CA VAL A 29 3.04 10.37 12.67
C VAL A 29 3.49 11.67 13.34
N ASP A 30 3.93 11.64 14.59
CA ASP A 30 4.44 12.81 15.32
C ASP A 30 5.67 13.40 14.61
N TYR A 31 6.59 12.56 14.15
CA TYR A 31 7.76 12.98 13.39
C TYR A 31 7.37 13.72 12.09
N TYR A 32 6.51 13.10 11.27
CA TYR A 32 6.11 13.70 10.00
C TYR A 32 5.22 14.93 10.18
N GLN A 33 4.41 14.99 11.24
CA GLN A 33 3.68 16.20 11.60
C GLN A 33 4.63 17.36 11.94
N LYS A 34 5.68 17.10 12.71
CA LYS A 34 6.71 18.11 13.03
C LYS A 34 7.51 18.52 11.80
N LEU A 35 7.85 17.55 10.94
CA LEU A 35 8.64 17.80 9.73
C LEU A 35 7.88 18.56 8.66
N LEU A 36 6.63 18.17 8.39
CA LEU A 36 5.84 18.68 7.27
C LEU A 36 4.77 19.71 7.68
N GLY A 37 4.50 19.84 8.97
CA GLY A 37 3.46 20.72 9.48
C GLY A 37 2.03 20.28 9.18
N VAL A 38 1.83 18.98 8.89
CA VAL A 38 0.53 18.40 8.54
C VAL A 38 0.27 17.11 9.31
N VAL A 39 -0.99 16.83 9.59
CA VAL A 39 -1.44 15.54 10.14
C VAL A 39 -1.79 14.60 8.99
N PRO A 40 -1.77 13.27 9.23
CA PRO A 40 -2.25 12.31 8.24
C PRO A 40 -3.69 12.61 7.80
N ASP A 41 -3.98 12.35 6.53
CA ASP A 41 -5.32 12.48 5.98
C ASP A 41 -6.26 11.44 6.59
N HIS A 42 -5.81 10.20 6.67
CA HIS A 42 -6.54 9.10 7.31
C HIS A 42 -5.58 8.04 7.84
N TYR A 43 -6.12 7.14 8.67
CA TYR A 43 -5.38 6.13 9.39
C TYR A 43 -6.22 4.85 9.52
N LEU A 44 -5.59 3.72 9.22
CA LEU A 44 -6.11 2.38 9.46
C LEU A 44 -5.33 1.77 10.62
N SER A 45 -5.99 1.53 11.76
CA SER A 45 -5.38 0.94 12.95
C SER A 45 -5.63 -0.54 12.98
N HIS A 46 -4.56 -1.35 13.11
CA HIS A 46 -4.66 -2.81 13.20
C HIS A 46 -5.60 -3.41 12.14
N TRP A 47 -5.38 -2.95 10.90
CA TRP A 47 -6.21 -3.36 9.76
C TRP A 47 -5.84 -4.77 9.31
N ARG A 48 -6.84 -5.65 9.29
CA ARG A 48 -6.71 -7.05 8.94
C ARG A 48 -7.44 -7.31 7.63
N ASN A 49 -6.70 -7.29 6.52
CA ASN A 49 -7.28 -7.45 5.19
C ASN A 49 -6.52 -8.52 4.41
N GLU A 50 -7.14 -9.68 4.25
CA GLU A 50 -6.52 -10.84 3.60
C GLU A 50 -6.07 -10.53 2.16
N GLY A 51 -6.87 -9.78 1.40
CA GLY A 51 -6.53 -9.37 0.03
C GLY A 51 -5.29 -8.49 -0.02
N PHE A 52 -5.15 -7.55 0.93
CA PHE A 52 -3.97 -6.72 1.08
C PHE A 52 -2.70 -7.55 1.32
N PHE A 53 -2.75 -8.46 2.29
CA PHE A 53 -1.61 -9.31 2.61
C PHE A 53 -1.23 -10.26 1.47
N LYS A 54 -2.21 -10.84 0.76
CA LYS A 54 -1.96 -11.66 -0.43
C LYS A 54 -1.26 -10.88 -1.53
N ALA A 55 -1.71 -9.67 -1.82
CA ALA A 55 -1.08 -8.79 -2.81
C ALA A 55 0.34 -8.39 -2.40
N GLY A 56 0.59 -8.21 -1.10
CA GLY A 56 1.92 -7.95 -0.53
C GLY A 56 2.87 -9.15 -0.50
N GLY A 57 2.43 -10.32 -0.98
CA GLY A 57 3.23 -11.55 -1.07
C GLY A 57 3.10 -12.49 0.13
N PHE A 58 2.31 -12.15 1.14
CA PHE A 58 2.06 -12.97 2.34
C PHE A 58 0.89 -13.94 2.11
N VAL A 59 0.93 -14.75 1.03
CA VAL A 59 -0.22 -15.55 0.59
C VAL A 59 -0.66 -16.56 1.66
N LYS A 60 0.31 -17.18 2.37
CA LYS A 60 0.03 -18.20 3.39
C LYS A 60 -0.40 -17.61 4.73
N GLU A 61 0.15 -16.47 5.09
CA GLU A 61 -0.04 -15.79 6.36
C GLU A 61 -1.17 -14.74 6.29
N ALA A 62 -1.82 -14.59 5.14
CA ALA A 62 -2.73 -13.48 4.86
C ALA A 62 -3.93 -13.39 5.82
N ALA A 63 -4.43 -14.54 6.30
CA ALA A 63 -5.57 -14.59 7.23
C ALA A 63 -5.24 -14.01 8.63
N ASP A 64 -3.96 -14.07 9.04
CA ASP A 64 -3.49 -13.60 10.34
C ASP A 64 -2.77 -12.24 10.23
N GLY A 65 -2.81 -11.63 9.04
CA GLY A 65 -2.14 -10.37 8.77
C GLY A 65 -2.76 -9.21 9.55
N ASP A 66 -1.89 -8.34 10.12
CA ASP A 66 -2.28 -7.17 10.90
C ASP A 66 -1.31 -6.03 10.61
N VAL A 67 -1.81 -4.88 10.15
CA VAL A 67 -1.01 -3.72 9.75
C VAL A 67 -1.69 -2.42 10.15
N SER A 68 -0.89 -1.42 10.54
CA SER A 68 -1.36 -0.04 10.66
C SER A 68 -0.83 0.79 9.49
N ILE A 69 -1.67 1.64 8.92
CA ILE A 69 -1.32 2.47 7.75
C ILE A 69 -1.81 3.89 7.96
N ALA A 70 -0.95 4.89 7.74
CA ALA A 70 -1.33 6.30 7.74
C ALA A 70 -0.88 6.97 6.45
N PHE A 71 -1.71 7.86 5.89
CA PHE A 71 -1.42 8.59 4.66
C PHE A 71 -1.20 10.06 4.94
N VAL A 72 -0.01 10.55 4.59
CA VAL A 72 0.44 11.93 4.81
C VAL A 72 0.62 12.63 3.48
N ASN A 73 -0.17 13.64 3.20
CA ASN A 73 -0.02 14.45 1.99
C ASN A 73 1.13 15.44 2.16
N VAL A 74 2.13 15.37 1.28
CA VAL A 74 3.27 16.30 1.31
C VAL A 74 2.83 17.69 0.82
N PRO A 75 2.92 18.74 1.65
CA PRO A 75 2.43 20.08 1.29
C PRO A 75 3.00 20.61 -0.02
N GLY A 76 2.17 21.25 -0.82
CA GLY A 76 2.60 21.85 -2.10
C GLY A 76 2.89 20.85 -3.22
N THR A 77 2.64 19.56 -3.02
CA THR A 77 2.87 18.52 -4.00
C THR A 77 1.60 17.66 -4.21
N LYS A 78 1.69 16.73 -5.16
CA LYS A 78 0.71 15.63 -5.31
C LYS A 78 1.24 14.32 -4.71
N LEU A 79 2.34 14.38 -3.95
CA LEU A 79 2.93 13.21 -3.32
C LEU A 79 2.21 12.91 -2.01
N THR A 80 1.83 11.64 -1.86
CA THR A 80 1.36 11.08 -0.59
C THR A 80 2.42 10.11 -0.07
N LEU A 81 2.77 10.23 1.20
CA LEU A 81 3.53 9.21 1.93
C LEU A 81 2.55 8.25 2.57
N GLU A 82 2.80 6.96 2.42
CA GLU A 82 2.13 5.89 3.15
C GLU A 82 3.07 5.40 4.25
N LEU A 83 2.75 5.70 5.50
CA LEU A 83 3.46 5.15 6.65
C LEU A 83 2.84 3.81 6.98
N MET A 84 3.65 2.76 7.14
CA MET A 84 3.15 1.40 7.33
C MET A 84 3.92 0.69 8.45
N GLN A 85 3.16 0.17 9.42
CA GLN A 85 3.69 -0.65 10.51
C GLN A 85 3.05 -2.05 10.44
N TYR A 86 3.86 -3.08 10.23
CA TYR A 86 3.40 -4.47 10.31
C TYR A 86 3.41 -4.96 11.76
N HIS A 87 2.25 -5.44 12.23
CA HIS A 87 2.11 -6.11 13.53
C HIS A 87 2.17 -7.64 13.39
N SER A 88 1.66 -8.16 12.25
CA SER A 88 1.76 -9.57 11.88
C SER A 88 1.69 -9.73 10.33
N PRO A 89 2.58 -10.52 9.70
CA PRO A 89 3.81 -11.06 10.29
C PRO A 89 4.80 -9.96 10.63
N GLU A 90 5.51 -10.12 11.75
CA GLU A 90 6.54 -9.15 12.12
C GLU A 90 7.71 -9.20 11.14
N GLY A 91 8.17 -8.02 10.70
CA GLY A 91 9.41 -7.85 9.96
C GLY A 91 10.65 -7.93 10.86
N ARG A 92 11.82 -7.73 10.28
CA ARG A 92 13.06 -7.58 11.05
C ARG A 92 12.98 -6.27 11.84
N LYS A 93 13.23 -6.35 13.16
CA LYS A 93 13.25 -5.18 14.05
C LYS A 93 14.62 -4.51 14.12
N GLU A 94 15.68 -5.21 13.72
CA GLU A 94 17.01 -4.62 13.69
C GLU A 94 17.08 -3.59 12.56
N PRO A 95 17.33 -2.30 12.87
CA PRO A 95 17.53 -1.31 11.85
C PRO A 95 18.78 -1.69 11.07
N VAL A 96 18.63 -1.97 9.79
CA VAL A 96 19.78 -2.11 8.91
C VAL A 96 20.28 -0.69 8.64
N PHE A 97 21.34 -0.29 9.34
CA PHE A 97 22.03 0.97 9.05
C PHE A 97 22.74 0.81 7.71
N PHE A 98 22.26 1.52 6.73
CA PHE A 98 22.91 1.61 5.43
C PHE A 98 23.82 2.83 5.40
N ALA A 99 24.94 2.73 4.70
CA ALA A 99 25.70 3.91 4.31
C ALA A 99 24.85 4.77 3.35
N ALA A 100 25.21 6.03 3.14
CA ALA A 100 24.44 6.94 2.30
C ALA A 100 24.27 6.47 0.85
N ASN A 101 25.12 5.56 0.39
CA ASN A 101 25.12 4.93 -0.93
C ASN A 101 24.53 3.51 -0.93
N ASP A 102 24.03 3.02 0.20
CA ASP A 102 23.36 1.73 0.27
C ASP A 102 21.91 1.84 -0.23
N VAL A 103 21.39 0.74 -0.76
CA VAL A 103 19.98 0.66 -1.20
C VAL A 103 19.08 0.64 0.03
N SER A 104 18.71 1.81 0.52
CA SER A 104 17.81 2.00 1.67
C SER A 104 16.89 3.18 1.43
N GLY A 105 15.76 3.23 2.11
CA GLY A 105 14.78 4.32 2.01
C GLY A 105 13.38 3.83 1.63
N ALA A 106 12.74 4.51 0.68
CA ALA A 106 11.40 4.13 0.23
C ALA A 106 11.36 2.67 -0.23
N ARG A 107 10.43 1.89 0.31
CA ARG A 107 10.34 0.45 0.04
C ARG A 107 9.68 0.13 -1.28
N HIS A 108 8.76 0.99 -1.72
CA HIS A 108 8.17 0.88 -3.05
C HIS A 108 7.69 2.24 -3.57
N VAL A 109 7.46 2.28 -4.88
CA VAL A 109 6.75 3.37 -5.55
C VAL A 109 5.48 2.79 -6.15
N ALA A 110 4.32 3.32 -5.79
CA ALA A 110 3.06 2.86 -6.32
C ALA A 110 2.66 3.66 -7.58
N LEU A 111 2.46 2.96 -8.68
CA LEU A 111 2.05 3.53 -9.96
C LEU A 111 0.57 3.22 -10.19
N LYS A 112 -0.24 4.24 -10.42
CA LYS A 112 -1.66 4.05 -10.75
C LYS A 112 -1.81 3.77 -12.25
N ILE A 113 -2.44 2.66 -12.58
CA ILE A 113 -2.67 2.21 -13.95
C ILE A 113 -4.17 1.90 -14.15
N THR A 114 -4.60 1.81 -15.41
CA THR A 114 -6.02 1.57 -15.76
C THR A 114 -6.27 0.17 -16.34
N ASN A 115 -5.21 -0.62 -16.58
CA ASN A 115 -5.27 -1.95 -17.20
C ASN A 115 -4.41 -2.96 -16.43
N ILE A 116 -4.76 -3.20 -15.17
CA ILE A 116 -3.90 -3.94 -14.23
C ILE A 116 -3.66 -5.40 -14.63
N ASP A 117 -4.63 -6.07 -15.24
CA ASP A 117 -4.50 -7.48 -15.62
C ASP A 117 -3.50 -7.66 -16.77
N GLU A 118 -3.59 -6.79 -17.80
CA GLU A 118 -2.60 -6.79 -18.90
C GLU A 118 -1.22 -6.34 -18.41
N ALA A 119 -1.18 -5.36 -17.50
CA ALA A 119 0.07 -4.90 -16.90
C ALA A 119 0.75 -6.02 -16.10
N PHE A 120 0.00 -6.82 -15.34
CA PHE A 120 0.53 -7.97 -14.63
C PHE A 120 1.19 -8.98 -15.57
N LEU A 121 0.51 -9.34 -16.66
CA LEU A 121 1.05 -10.26 -17.67
C LEU A 121 2.29 -9.69 -18.36
N HIS A 122 2.27 -8.40 -18.68
CA HIS A 122 3.42 -7.71 -19.26
C HIS A 122 4.63 -7.74 -18.33
N ILE A 123 4.47 -7.32 -17.07
CA ILE A 123 5.53 -7.32 -16.07
C ILE A 123 6.08 -8.74 -15.83
N LYS A 124 5.20 -9.73 -15.72
CA LYS A 124 5.59 -11.14 -15.56
C LYS A 124 6.43 -11.68 -16.74
N SER A 125 6.26 -11.10 -17.93
CA SER A 125 7.02 -11.50 -19.13
C SER A 125 8.33 -10.74 -19.31
N MET A 126 8.57 -9.67 -18.53
CA MET A 126 9.78 -8.84 -18.68
C MET A 126 11.01 -9.58 -18.15
N PRO A 127 12.12 -9.61 -18.91
CA PRO A 127 13.39 -10.08 -18.38
C PRO A 127 13.85 -9.16 -17.24
N ASP A 128 14.61 -9.67 -16.31
CA ASP A 128 15.18 -8.92 -15.18
C ASP A 128 14.14 -8.32 -14.21
N THR A 129 12.89 -8.77 -14.28
CA THR A 129 11.81 -8.37 -13.39
C THR A 129 11.22 -9.60 -12.71
N ARG A 130 11.04 -9.54 -11.39
CA ARG A 130 10.43 -10.62 -10.61
C ARG A 130 9.18 -10.12 -9.91
N LEU A 131 8.17 -10.97 -9.84
CA LEU A 131 7.06 -10.73 -8.91
C LEU A 131 7.58 -10.90 -7.48
N ILE A 132 7.01 -10.17 -6.52
CA ILE A 132 7.42 -10.26 -5.11
C ILE A 132 7.25 -11.69 -4.53
N ASN A 133 6.37 -12.46 -5.12
CA ASN A 133 6.18 -13.89 -4.85
C ASN A 133 6.07 -14.62 -6.18
N GLU A 134 6.89 -15.66 -6.34
CA GLU A 134 7.00 -16.43 -7.60
C GLU A 134 6.16 -17.72 -7.59
N THR A 135 5.29 -17.90 -6.59
CA THR A 135 4.37 -19.06 -6.56
C THR A 135 3.28 -18.91 -7.62
N ASP A 136 2.79 -20.05 -8.13
CA ASP A 136 1.77 -20.05 -9.21
C ASP A 136 0.45 -19.41 -8.82
N ASP A 137 0.16 -19.29 -7.54
CA ASP A 137 -1.04 -18.68 -6.98
C ASP A 137 -0.90 -17.14 -6.76
N TYR A 138 0.29 -16.57 -6.96
CA TYR A 138 0.46 -15.13 -6.90
C TYR A 138 -0.08 -14.46 -8.17
N GLN A 139 -1.00 -13.54 -7.98
CA GLN A 139 -1.73 -12.86 -9.05
C GLN A 139 -2.04 -11.41 -8.66
N VAL A 140 -2.84 -10.71 -9.46
CA VAL A 140 -3.45 -9.45 -9.06
C VAL A 140 -4.49 -9.75 -7.98
N PHE A 141 -4.31 -9.17 -6.80
CA PHE A 141 -5.25 -9.31 -5.69
C PHE A 141 -6.06 -8.02 -5.50
N GLN A 142 -7.32 -8.19 -5.17
CA GLN A 142 -8.16 -7.10 -4.70
C GLN A 142 -8.08 -7.02 -3.18
N ILE A 143 -8.04 -5.80 -2.64
CA ILE A 143 -8.21 -5.58 -1.21
C ILE A 143 -9.57 -6.15 -0.80
N SER A 144 -9.60 -6.90 0.29
CA SER A 144 -10.85 -7.42 0.86
C SER A 144 -11.76 -6.26 1.29
N GLU A 145 -13.05 -6.53 1.41
CA GLU A 145 -14.01 -5.51 1.83
C GLU A 145 -13.51 -4.80 3.10
N THR A 146 -13.45 -3.48 3.04
CA THR A 146 -13.08 -2.61 4.15
C THR A 146 -14.32 -1.90 4.65
N TYR A 147 -14.53 -1.88 5.96
CA TYR A 147 -15.71 -1.29 6.57
C TYR A 147 -15.42 0.13 7.11
N PRO A 148 -16.43 1.00 7.20
CA PRO A 148 -16.25 2.39 7.65
C PRO A 148 -15.68 2.53 9.07
N ASP A 149 -15.90 1.55 9.94
CA ASP A 149 -15.37 1.54 11.31
C ASP A 149 -13.86 1.20 11.39
N GLU A 150 -13.29 0.63 10.33
CA GLU A 150 -11.84 0.42 10.19
C GLU A 150 -11.09 1.70 9.78
N VAL A 151 -11.80 2.73 9.28
CA VAL A 151 -11.22 3.99 8.81
C VAL A 151 -11.24 5.03 9.92
N HIS A 152 -10.08 5.58 10.24
CA HIS A 152 -9.93 6.63 11.24
C HIS A 152 -9.32 7.90 10.61
N PHE A 153 -9.84 9.07 11.00
CA PHE A 153 -9.30 10.35 10.60
C PHE A 153 -8.69 11.05 11.82
N PHE A 154 -7.58 11.75 11.61
CA PHE A 154 -6.92 12.53 12.67
C PHE A 154 -7.63 13.86 12.97
N ASP A 155 -8.34 14.41 11.98
CA ASP A 155 -9.21 15.57 12.18
C ASP A 155 -10.58 15.09 12.67
N GLN A 156 -10.91 15.42 13.92
CA GLN A 156 -12.16 15.01 14.57
C GLN A 156 -13.29 16.03 14.46
N ASP A 157 -13.01 17.25 13.99
CA ASP A 157 -13.98 18.34 13.91
C ASP A 157 -14.88 18.31 12.65
N MET A 158 -14.89 17.20 11.92
CA MET A 158 -15.62 17.11 10.66
C MET A 158 -17.09 16.74 10.86
N LYS A 159 -17.98 17.59 10.36
CA LYS A 159 -19.44 17.38 10.37
C LYS A 159 -19.92 16.17 9.51
N GLU A 160 -19.08 15.67 8.62
CA GLU A 160 -19.39 14.60 7.64
C GLU A 160 -18.50 13.36 7.83
N MET A 161 -18.10 13.06 9.08
CA MET A 161 -17.16 12.00 9.39
C MET A 161 -17.63 10.63 8.87
N ASP A 162 -18.91 10.30 9.04
CA ASP A 162 -19.43 8.98 8.66
C ASP A 162 -19.48 8.80 7.14
N GLU A 163 -19.87 9.82 6.39
CA GLU A 163 -19.89 9.78 4.93
C GLU A 163 -18.49 9.63 4.36
N ARG A 164 -17.52 10.39 4.90
CA ARG A 164 -16.11 10.30 4.50
C ARG A 164 -15.51 8.93 4.80
N LYS A 165 -15.84 8.30 5.94
CA LYS A 165 -15.44 6.93 6.26
C LYS A 165 -16.01 5.93 5.26
N GLN A 166 -17.30 6.03 4.94
CA GLN A 166 -17.97 5.17 3.96
C GLN A 166 -17.32 5.30 2.58
N GLN A 167 -17.06 6.52 2.14
CA GLN A 167 -16.41 6.76 0.85
C GLN A 167 -14.99 6.20 0.81
N THR A 168 -14.20 6.39 1.87
CA THR A 168 -12.84 5.87 1.96
C THR A 168 -12.83 4.35 1.99
N ALA A 169 -13.68 3.72 2.80
CA ALA A 169 -13.80 2.27 2.87
C ALA A 169 -14.20 1.67 1.50
N LYS A 170 -15.15 2.28 0.80
CA LYS A 170 -15.54 1.88 -0.55
C LYS A 170 -14.37 1.96 -1.54
N ILE A 171 -13.64 3.08 -1.56
CA ILE A 171 -12.49 3.26 -2.45
C ILE A 171 -11.44 2.18 -2.17
N LEU A 172 -11.12 1.91 -0.90
CA LEU A 172 -10.15 0.88 -0.53
C LEU A 172 -10.57 -0.51 -1.01
N SER A 173 -11.84 -0.88 -0.85
CA SER A 173 -12.36 -2.18 -1.29
C SER A 173 -12.32 -2.39 -2.81
N GLU A 174 -12.21 -1.32 -3.59
CA GLU A 174 -12.10 -1.36 -5.05
C GLU A 174 -10.64 -1.44 -5.55
N VAL A 175 -9.64 -1.28 -4.65
CA VAL A 175 -8.22 -1.28 -5.03
C VAL A 175 -7.77 -2.68 -5.39
N ARG A 176 -7.11 -2.80 -6.55
CA ARG A 176 -6.42 -4.00 -7.02
C ARG A 176 -4.95 -3.67 -7.25
N TYR A 177 -4.06 -4.55 -6.85
CA TYR A 177 -2.64 -4.34 -7.05
C TYR A 177 -1.82 -5.63 -6.99
N PHE A 178 -0.56 -5.53 -7.37
CA PHE A 178 0.47 -6.54 -7.22
C PHE A 178 1.82 -5.85 -7.05
N TYR A 179 2.81 -6.58 -6.57
CA TYR A 179 4.18 -6.08 -6.42
C TYR A 179 5.15 -6.82 -7.33
N PHE A 180 6.17 -6.10 -7.78
CA PHE A 180 7.30 -6.65 -8.51
C PHE A 180 8.60 -5.94 -8.09
N ILE A 181 9.72 -6.59 -8.35
CA ILE A 181 11.07 -6.15 -7.97
C ILE A 181 11.92 -6.00 -9.22
#